data_91e9c20b8d76f94c1e899b495e79cdce
#
_entry.id   91e9c20b8d76f94c1e899b495e79cdce
#
_cell.length_a   1.000
_cell.length_b   1.000
_cell.length_c   1.000
_cell.angle_alpha   90.00
_cell.angle_beta   90.00
_cell.angle_gamma   90.00
#
_symmetry.space_group_name_H-M   'P 1'
#
loop_
_entity.id
_entity.type
_entity.pdbx_description
1 polymer ?
#
loop_
_entity_poly.entity_id
_entity_poly.type
_entity_poly.pdbx_seq_one_letter_code
_entity_poly.pdbx_strand_id
1 'polypeptide(L)'
;MSRDLFWIIVLPLHPLNPRRGYDIWRLITPVHHEQTNAPGKSKLKNLVPSVGSFFTKLPLQDAFDYQDARRFISRRRFVAPSFNDVRLILNTAQVLGLLRSSGLELVTFDGDVTLYDDGACLMDDNPVIPRLLRLLEQGCKVGIVTAAGYTDAPPYYTRLKGLLDAVHNFPDLSATQKAGLVVMGGESNFLFRYDPASPVRLTYVPRDEWILDDMRVWNEGDISALLDIAESSLRACAENLNMPVAVLRKDRAVGVYPLDKKRPIDREQLEETVLLVQNTVERSSVGSRLPFCAFNGAFPSPLHLQLHLYLYLL
;
A
#
# COMPACT_ATOMS: atom_id res chain seq x y z
N MET A 1 3.78 4.18 3.91
CA MET A 1 3.06 3.66 5.10
C MET A 1 1.59 3.92 4.88
N SER A 2 0.82 2.92 4.52
CA SER A 2 -0.60 3.08 4.21
C SER A 2 -1.33 3.70 5.40
N ARG A 3 -2.16 4.73 5.16
CA ARG A 3 -3.09 5.28 6.15
C ARG A 3 -4.02 4.20 6.70
N ASP A 4 -4.23 3.13 5.97
CA ASP A 4 -5.14 2.03 6.30
C ASP A 4 -4.65 1.18 7.49
N LEU A 5 -3.33 0.95 7.63
CA LEU A 5 -2.77 0.31 8.83
C LEU A 5 -3.02 1.15 10.10
N PHE A 6 -3.19 2.44 9.94
CA PHE A 6 -3.37 3.40 11.01
C PHE A 6 -4.79 3.36 11.61
N TRP A 7 -5.81 3.14 10.78
CA TRP A 7 -7.21 3.08 11.20
C TRP A 7 -7.52 1.82 12.01
N ILE A 8 -6.84 0.73 11.73
CA ILE A 8 -7.07 -0.57 12.38
C ILE A 8 -6.79 -0.53 13.88
N ILE A 9 -5.89 0.35 14.31
CA ILE A 9 -5.43 0.40 15.70
C ILE A 9 -6.12 1.49 16.52
N VAL A 10 -6.75 2.45 15.87
CA VAL A 10 -7.38 3.61 16.53
C VAL A 10 -8.85 3.38 16.89
N LEU A 11 -9.56 2.48 16.22
CA LEU A 11 -11.00 2.26 16.43
C LEU A 11 -11.44 1.76 17.83
N PRO A 12 -10.63 1.06 18.64
CA PRO A 12 -11.02 0.67 19.99
C PRO A 12 -10.56 1.63 21.11
N LEU A 13 -9.98 2.78 20.79
CA LEU A 13 -9.42 3.70 21.78
C LEU A 13 -10.47 4.64 22.41
N HIS A 14 -11.65 4.10 22.80
CA HIS A 14 -12.47 4.76 23.81
C HIS A 14 -11.70 4.75 25.15
N PRO A 15 -11.90 5.72 26.06
CA PRO A 15 -10.93 6.13 27.09
C PRO A 15 -10.38 4.94 27.88
N LEU A 16 -9.17 4.53 27.57
CA LEU A 16 -8.48 3.44 28.20
C LEU A 16 -7.85 3.93 29.49
N ASN A 17 -8.20 3.29 30.58
CA ASN A 17 -7.56 3.45 31.88
C ASN A 17 -6.06 3.19 31.76
N PRO A 18 -5.16 4.03 32.35
CA PRO A 18 -3.70 3.92 32.21
C PRO A 18 -3.08 2.58 32.62
N ARG A 19 -3.81 1.72 33.32
CA ARG A 19 -3.38 0.35 33.65
C ARG A 19 -3.52 -0.64 32.49
N ARG A 20 -3.95 -0.20 31.31
CA ARG A 20 -4.36 -1.05 30.17
C ARG A 20 -3.47 -0.96 28.93
N GLY A 21 -2.19 -0.65 29.04
CA GLY A 21 -1.22 -0.93 27.97
C GLY A 21 -1.26 -2.41 27.52
N TYR A 22 -1.68 -3.30 28.44
CA TYR A 22 -1.98 -4.71 28.20
C TYR A 22 -3.16 -4.96 27.26
N ASP A 23 -4.12 -4.05 27.14
CA ASP A 23 -5.34 -4.31 26.38
C ASP A 23 -5.16 -4.12 24.85
N ILE A 24 -4.25 -3.24 24.41
CA ILE A 24 -3.89 -3.11 22.98
C ILE A 24 -3.22 -4.41 22.50
N TRP A 25 -2.33 -4.98 23.30
CA TRP A 25 -1.66 -6.25 23.01
C TRP A 25 -2.65 -7.43 22.95
N ARG A 26 -3.58 -7.50 23.89
CA ARG A 26 -4.63 -8.52 23.91
C ARG A 26 -5.62 -8.42 22.75
N LEU A 27 -5.81 -7.24 22.18
CA LEU A 27 -6.66 -7.05 21.00
C LEU A 27 -5.95 -7.45 19.70
N ILE A 28 -4.64 -7.15 19.57
CA ILE A 28 -3.91 -7.38 18.32
C ILE A 28 -3.46 -8.82 18.16
N THR A 29 -3.03 -9.50 19.21
CA THR A 29 -2.56 -10.89 19.12
C THR A 29 -3.67 -11.89 18.72
N PRO A 30 -4.86 -11.84 19.31
CA PRO A 30 -5.99 -12.66 18.86
C PRO A 30 -6.42 -12.32 17.43
N VAL A 31 -6.42 -11.02 17.05
CA VAL A 31 -6.79 -10.57 15.72
C VAL A 31 -5.86 -11.16 14.66
N HIS A 32 -4.55 -11.12 14.90
CA HIS A 32 -3.58 -11.73 13.97
C HIS A 32 -3.81 -13.24 13.82
N HIS A 33 -4.00 -13.96 14.92
CA HIS A 33 -4.27 -15.40 14.90
C HIS A 33 -5.60 -15.73 14.22
N GLU A 34 -6.65 -14.96 14.51
CA GLU A 34 -7.98 -15.13 13.91
C GLU A 34 -7.99 -14.80 12.42
N GLN A 35 -7.28 -13.74 11.99
CA GLN A 35 -7.16 -13.40 10.56
C GLN A 35 -6.43 -14.48 9.77
N THR A 36 -5.41 -15.10 10.35
CA THR A 36 -4.60 -16.13 9.69
C THR A 36 -5.30 -17.49 9.67
N ASN A 37 -5.90 -17.91 10.80
CA ASN A 37 -6.40 -19.27 10.99
C ASN A 37 -7.94 -19.40 10.96
N ALA A 38 -8.66 -18.29 11.17
CA ALA A 38 -10.12 -18.27 11.18
C ALA A 38 -10.66 -16.88 10.80
N PRO A 39 -10.49 -16.45 9.53
CA PRO A 39 -10.79 -15.08 9.09
C PRO A 39 -12.26 -14.66 9.32
N GLY A 40 -13.20 -15.61 9.32
CA GLY A 40 -14.61 -15.35 9.62
C GLY A 40 -14.91 -14.99 11.08
N LYS A 41 -13.99 -15.22 12.01
CA LYS A 41 -14.12 -14.91 13.44
C LYS A 41 -13.42 -13.63 13.86
N SER A 42 -12.65 -13.01 12.97
CA SER A 42 -11.91 -11.79 13.29
C SER A 42 -12.86 -10.61 13.52
N LYS A 43 -12.90 -10.11 14.76
CA LYS A 43 -13.67 -8.92 15.12
C LYS A 43 -13.22 -7.69 14.34
N LEU A 44 -11.91 -7.58 14.07
CA LEU A 44 -11.36 -6.48 13.30
C LEU A 44 -11.82 -6.53 11.85
N LYS A 45 -11.79 -7.70 11.21
CA LYS A 45 -12.29 -7.88 9.84
C LYS A 45 -13.79 -7.60 9.73
N ASN A 46 -14.57 -7.92 10.77
CA ASN A 46 -15.99 -7.60 10.82
C ASN A 46 -16.26 -6.09 10.95
N LEU A 47 -15.39 -5.36 11.66
CA LEU A 47 -15.49 -3.91 11.82
C LEU A 47 -14.90 -3.14 10.63
N VAL A 48 -13.84 -3.68 10.03
CA VAL A 48 -13.15 -3.10 8.88
C VAL A 48 -12.92 -4.20 7.85
N PRO A 49 -13.90 -4.50 6.99
CA PRO A 49 -13.84 -5.60 6.02
C PRO A 49 -12.63 -5.54 5.07
N SER A 50 -12.15 -4.33 4.77
CA SER A 50 -10.98 -4.08 3.91
C SER A 50 -9.62 -4.36 4.58
N VAL A 51 -9.61 -4.73 5.86
CA VAL A 51 -8.37 -5.09 6.56
C VAL A 51 -7.77 -6.36 5.97
N GLY A 52 -6.55 -6.21 5.43
CA GLY A 52 -5.75 -7.33 4.96
C GLY A 52 -5.15 -8.17 6.10
N SER A 53 -4.46 -9.23 5.75
CA SER A 53 -3.72 -10.06 6.71
C SER A 53 -2.50 -9.32 7.24
N PHE A 54 -2.17 -9.51 8.52
CA PHE A 54 -0.92 -9.02 9.11
C PHE A 54 0.19 -10.03 8.84
N PHE A 55 1.21 -9.62 8.11
CA PHE A 55 2.34 -10.50 7.74
C PHE A 55 3.43 -10.56 8.81
N THR A 56 3.52 -9.54 9.68
CA THR A 56 4.59 -9.43 10.67
C THR A 56 4.02 -9.18 12.06
N LYS A 57 4.45 -9.99 13.03
CA LYS A 57 4.13 -9.77 14.44
C LYS A 57 5.01 -8.66 14.99
N LEU A 58 4.43 -7.49 15.25
CA LEU A 58 5.14 -6.34 15.79
C LEU A 58 5.41 -6.48 17.30
N PRO A 59 6.61 -6.14 17.79
CA PRO A 59 6.94 -6.14 19.22
C PRO A 59 6.38 -4.90 19.92
N LEU A 60 5.05 -4.84 20.05
CA LEU A 60 4.33 -3.66 20.54
C LEU A 60 4.60 -3.35 22.01
N GLN A 61 4.80 -4.39 22.85
CA GLN A 61 5.12 -4.20 24.26
C GLN A 61 6.45 -3.47 24.43
N ASP A 62 7.50 -3.94 23.76
CA ASP A 62 8.82 -3.32 23.85
C ASP A 62 8.83 -1.90 23.28
N ALA A 63 8.05 -1.70 22.20
CA ALA A 63 7.88 -0.37 21.63
C ALA A 63 7.14 0.58 22.59
N PHE A 64 6.11 0.07 23.26
CA PHE A 64 5.42 0.84 24.30
C PHE A 64 6.36 1.20 25.46
N ASP A 65 7.07 0.22 26.00
CA ASP A 65 8.00 0.42 27.11
C ASP A 65 9.10 1.42 26.74
N TYR A 66 9.62 1.35 25.52
CA TYR A 66 10.59 2.31 24.98
C TYR A 66 10.04 3.74 24.92
N GLN A 67 8.82 3.92 24.43
CA GLN A 67 8.18 5.23 24.33
C GLN A 67 7.71 5.73 25.70
N ASP A 68 7.20 4.84 26.56
CA ASP A 68 6.74 5.19 27.91
C ASP A 68 7.89 5.68 28.81
N ALA A 69 9.06 5.05 28.72
CA ALA A 69 10.27 5.50 29.43
C ALA A 69 10.68 6.93 29.07
N ARG A 70 10.36 7.40 27.85
CA ARG A 70 10.73 8.74 27.36
C ARG A 70 9.62 9.77 27.53
N ARG A 71 8.36 9.34 27.40
CA ARG A 71 7.21 10.24 27.28
C ARG A 71 6.25 10.14 28.46
N PHE A 72 6.50 9.22 29.39
CA PHE A 72 5.69 9.00 30.58
C PHE A 72 4.19 8.81 30.27
N ILE A 73 3.88 8.05 29.21
CA ILE A 73 2.51 7.86 28.71
C ILE A 73 1.64 7.21 29.79
N SER A 74 2.14 6.14 30.44
CA SER A 74 1.43 5.40 31.49
C SER A 74 1.22 6.19 32.79
N ARG A 75 2.07 7.20 33.03
CA ARG A 75 2.04 8.01 34.26
C ARG A 75 1.10 9.20 34.18
N ARG A 76 0.55 9.48 33.02
CA ARG A 76 -0.39 10.57 32.82
C ARG A 76 -1.75 10.20 33.44
N ARG A 77 -2.14 10.88 34.53
CA ARG A 77 -3.38 10.56 35.28
C ARG A 77 -4.66 11.00 34.56
N PHE A 78 -4.59 12.14 33.86
CA PHE A 78 -5.77 12.84 33.34
C PHE A 78 -5.77 13.00 31.82
N VAL A 79 -4.70 12.61 31.15
CA VAL A 79 -4.56 12.77 29.71
C VAL A 79 -4.38 11.38 29.09
N ALA A 80 -5.33 10.98 28.26
CA ALA A 80 -5.23 9.74 27.48
C ALA A 80 -4.05 9.81 26.50
N PRO A 81 -3.49 8.67 26.07
CA PRO A 81 -2.51 8.64 25.00
C PRO A 81 -3.05 9.37 23.77
N SER A 82 -2.25 10.27 23.23
CA SER A 82 -2.58 11.01 22.02
C SER A 82 -2.40 10.12 20.79
N PHE A 83 -3.01 10.52 19.68
CA PHE A 83 -2.76 9.91 18.37
C PHE A 83 -1.25 9.83 18.03
N ASN A 84 -0.48 10.88 18.37
CA ASN A 84 0.95 10.88 18.16
C ASN A 84 1.69 9.86 19.03
N ASP A 85 1.25 9.62 20.27
CA ASP A 85 1.84 8.58 21.12
C ASP A 85 1.64 7.21 20.49
N VAL A 86 0.44 6.91 20.02
CA VAL A 86 0.12 5.64 19.32
C VAL A 86 0.97 5.49 18.05
N ARG A 87 1.06 6.54 17.22
CA ARG A 87 1.87 6.52 16.00
C ARG A 87 3.34 6.26 16.30
N LEU A 88 3.89 6.87 17.33
CA LEU A 88 5.28 6.67 17.73
C LEU A 88 5.54 5.25 18.26
N ILE A 89 4.60 4.67 19.03
CA ILE A 89 4.69 3.28 19.46
C ILE A 89 4.70 2.34 18.25
N LEU A 90 3.84 2.55 17.29
CA LEU A 90 3.77 1.73 16.07
C LEU A 90 5.04 1.85 15.22
N ASN A 91 5.52 3.07 14.98
CA ASN A 91 6.76 3.30 14.26
C ASN A 91 7.95 2.63 14.96
N THR A 92 8.00 2.73 16.30
CA THR A 92 9.03 2.06 17.10
C THR A 92 8.91 0.54 16.98
N ALA A 93 7.71 -0.01 17.03
CA ALA A 93 7.48 -1.44 16.87
C ALA A 93 7.93 -1.95 15.50
N GLN A 94 7.68 -1.19 14.43
CA GLN A 94 8.17 -1.50 13.09
C GLN A 94 9.70 -1.54 13.04
N VAL A 95 10.37 -0.53 13.58
CA VAL A 95 11.84 -0.49 13.64
C VAL A 95 12.39 -1.66 14.46
N LEU A 96 11.83 -1.94 15.63
CA LEU A 96 12.24 -3.08 16.46
C LEU A 96 11.98 -4.42 15.75
N GLY A 97 10.87 -4.54 15.02
CA GLY A 97 10.57 -5.73 14.22
C GLY A 97 11.62 -5.95 13.12
N LEU A 98 12.00 -4.89 12.42
CA LEU A 98 13.07 -4.94 11.40
C LEU A 98 14.42 -5.33 12.00
N LEU A 99 14.80 -4.75 13.14
CA LEU A 99 16.06 -5.07 13.84
C LEU A 99 16.12 -6.53 14.33
N ARG A 100 14.99 -7.16 14.57
CA ARG A 100 14.88 -8.56 15.00
C ARG A 100 14.77 -9.55 13.85
N SER A 101 14.59 -9.06 12.63
CA SER A 101 14.56 -9.91 11.43
C SER A 101 15.98 -10.37 11.05
N SER A 102 16.07 -11.43 10.24
CA SER A 102 17.35 -11.99 9.78
C SER A 102 18.12 -11.08 8.82
N GLY A 103 17.59 -9.93 8.50
CA GLY A 103 18.17 -8.93 7.58
C GLY A 103 17.09 -8.28 6.73
N LEU A 104 17.38 -7.10 6.24
CA LEU A 104 16.52 -6.35 5.34
C LEU A 104 16.98 -6.62 3.91
N GLU A 105 16.21 -7.42 3.17
CA GLU A 105 16.56 -7.79 1.80
C GLU A 105 15.95 -6.85 0.75
N LEU A 106 14.71 -6.38 1.02
CA LEU A 106 13.97 -5.53 0.11
C LEU A 106 13.25 -4.42 0.89
N VAL A 107 13.34 -3.20 0.39
CA VAL A 107 12.54 -2.07 0.86
C VAL A 107 11.75 -1.50 -0.31
N THR A 108 10.45 -1.36 -0.15
CA THR A 108 9.59 -0.74 -1.16
C THR A 108 9.12 0.63 -0.69
N PHE A 109 9.10 1.57 -1.62
CA PHE A 109 8.64 2.93 -1.41
C PHE A 109 7.52 3.24 -2.40
N ASP A 110 6.46 3.83 -1.90
CA ASP A 110 5.48 4.48 -2.76
C ASP A 110 6.10 5.73 -3.40
N GLY A 111 5.79 5.97 -4.67
CA GLY A 111 6.36 7.08 -5.44
C GLY A 111 5.67 8.40 -5.14
N ASP A 112 4.43 8.52 -5.57
CA ASP A 112 3.65 9.76 -5.49
C ASP A 112 3.34 10.13 -4.03
N VAL A 113 3.55 11.40 -3.66
CA VAL A 113 3.32 11.95 -2.29
C VAL A 113 4.18 11.32 -1.19
N THR A 114 5.02 10.36 -1.53
CA THR A 114 5.96 9.70 -0.60
C THR A 114 7.40 10.08 -0.90
N LEU A 115 7.88 9.90 -2.12
CA LEU A 115 9.22 10.28 -2.56
C LEU A 115 9.27 11.65 -3.25
N TYR A 116 8.18 12.03 -3.89
CA TYR A 116 7.98 13.30 -4.58
C TYR A 116 6.52 13.72 -4.51
N ASP A 117 6.23 14.99 -4.76
CA ASP A 117 4.86 15.53 -4.76
C ASP A 117 4.03 14.93 -5.91
N ASP A 118 2.69 14.92 -5.74
CA ASP A 118 1.76 14.37 -6.73
C ASP A 118 1.99 14.98 -8.12
N GLY A 119 2.18 14.10 -9.10
CA GLY A 119 2.44 14.50 -10.48
C GLY A 119 3.83 15.10 -10.74
N ALA A 120 4.66 15.27 -9.70
CA ALA A 120 6.03 15.77 -9.82
C ALA A 120 7.01 14.66 -10.21
N CYS A 121 8.30 15.03 -10.30
CA CYS A 121 9.39 14.12 -10.58
C CYS A 121 10.38 14.10 -9.40
N LEU A 122 11.04 12.98 -9.20
CA LEU A 122 12.13 12.86 -8.23
C LEU A 122 13.40 13.49 -8.84
N MET A 123 13.66 14.73 -8.47
CA MET A 123 14.79 15.50 -8.97
C MET A 123 16.09 15.09 -8.27
N ASP A 124 17.23 15.39 -8.90
CA ASP A 124 18.56 15.01 -8.47
C ASP A 124 19.01 15.63 -7.13
N ASP A 125 18.46 16.77 -6.75
CA ASP A 125 18.69 17.46 -5.48
C ASP A 125 17.86 16.92 -4.30
N ASN A 126 16.98 15.96 -4.56
CA ASN A 126 16.10 15.43 -3.51
C ASN A 126 16.89 14.71 -2.41
N PRO A 127 16.74 15.12 -1.13
CA PRO A 127 17.51 14.59 -0.01
C PRO A 127 17.23 13.10 0.32
N VAL A 128 16.24 12.49 -0.31
CA VAL A 128 15.96 11.07 -0.15
C VAL A 128 16.92 10.20 -0.98
N ILE A 129 17.40 10.69 -2.11
CA ILE A 129 18.26 9.93 -3.04
C ILE A 129 19.50 9.36 -2.35
N PRO A 130 20.31 10.14 -1.60
CA PRO A 130 21.45 9.58 -0.88
C PRO A 130 21.12 8.46 0.10
N ARG A 131 19.89 8.45 0.65
CA ARG A 131 19.42 7.39 1.55
C ARG A 131 19.07 6.12 0.81
N LEU A 132 18.45 6.23 -0.37
CA LEU A 132 18.15 5.10 -1.24
C LEU A 132 19.45 4.46 -1.77
N LEU A 133 20.44 5.27 -2.14
CA LEU A 133 21.78 4.79 -2.53
C LEU A 133 22.44 3.98 -1.39
N ARG A 134 22.34 4.46 -0.15
CA ARG A 134 22.87 3.72 1.02
C ARG A 134 22.19 2.37 1.24
N LEU A 135 20.89 2.26 0.99
CA LEU A 135 20.20 0.97 1.06
C LEU A 135 20.76 -0.01 0.03
N LEU A 136 20.94 0.44 -1.22
CA LEU A 136 21.57 -0.36 -2.28
C LEU A 136 23.01 -0.75 -1.93
N GLU A 137 23.78 0.19 -1.38
CA GLU A 137 25.16 -0.04 -0.92
C GLU A 137 25.24 -1.11 0.18
N GLN A 138 24.24 -1.17 1.06
CA GLN A 138 24.11 -2.20 2.10
C GLN A 138 23.59 -3.54 1.58
N GLY A 139 23.37 -3.66 0.26
CA GLY A 139 22.87 -4.87 -0.35
C GLY A 139 21.35 -5.06 -0.31
N CYS A 140 20.60 -4.09 0.22
CA CYS A 140 19.15 -4.11 0.13
C CYS A 140 18.70 -3.85 -1.30
N LYS A 141 17.70 -4.59 -1.76
CA LYS A 141 16.97 -4.22 -2.98
C LYS A 141 16.03 -3.05 -2.66
N VAL A 142 15.87 -2.16 -3.61
CA VAL A 142 14.98 -1.00 -3.51
C VAL A 142 13.92 -1.08 -4.59
N GLY A 143 12.65 -1.13 -4.17
CA GLY A 143 11.50 -1.12 -5.06
C GLY A 143 10.79 0.24 -5.01
N ILE A 144 10.56 0.87 -6.15
CA ILE A 144 9.67 2.02 -6.24
C ILE A 144 8.34 1.54 -6.80
N VAL A 145 7.28 1.73 -6.03
CA VAL A 145 5.92 1.33 -6.41
C VAL A 145 5.10 2.58 -6.68
N THR A 146 4.45 2.66 -7.82
CA THR A 146 3.65 3.83 -8.20
C THR A 146 2.36 3.43 -8.88
N ALA A 147 1.30 4.18 -8.63
CA ALA A 147 0.04 4.05 -9.32
C ALA A 147 0.08 4.50 -10.80
N ALA A 148 1.14 5.19 -11.22
CA ALA A 148 1.34 5.59 -12.60
C ALA A 148 1.37 4.36 -13.52
N GLY A 149 0.37 4.25 -14.40
CA GLY A 149 0.14 3.06 -15.24
C GLY A 149 0.74 3.19 -16.64
N TYR A 150 2.01 3.59 -16.75
CA TYR A 150 2.66 3.61 -18.05
C TYR A 150 3.07 2.19 -18.46
N THR A 151 2.86 1.86 -19.72
CA THR A 151 3.27 0.56 -20.30
C THR A 151 4.76 0.50 -20.62
N ASP A 152 5.38 1.67 -20.79
CA ASP A 152 6.75 1.82 -21.27
C ASP A 152 7.67 2.49 -20.25
N ALA A 153 8.98 2.23 -20.36
CA ALA A 153 10.00 2.72 -19.45
C ALA A 153 10.25 4.25 -19.48
N PRO A 154 10.18 4.99 -20.63
CA PRO A 154 10.53 6.39 -20.67
C PRO A 154 9.76 7.31 -19.73
N PRO A 155 8.43 7.17 -19.54
CA PRO A 155 7.70 7.98 -18.57
C PRO A 155 8.13 7.74 -17.13
N TYR A 156 8.46 6.48 -16.76
CA TYR A 156 9.02 6.17 -15.44
C TYR A 156 10.40 6.78 -15.25
N TYR A 157 11.24 6.73 -16.29
CA TYR A 157 12.52 7.42 -16.25
C TYR A 157 12.36 8.92 -15.99
N THR A 158 11.45 9.57 -16.69
CA THR A 158 11.17 11.00 -16.49
C THR A 158 10.78 11.30 -15.04
N ARG A 159 9.92 10.44 -14.44
CA ARG A 159 9.48 10.57 -13.04
C ARG A 159 10.60 10.36 -12.02
N LEU A 160 11.50 9.41 -12.29
CA LEU A 160 12.53 8.94 -11.36
C LEU A 160 13.95 9.35 -11.79
N LYS A 161 14.07 10.31 -12.71
CA LYS A 161 15.34 10.68 -13.36
C LYS A 161 16.45 10.93 -12.36
N GLY A 162 16.23 11.71 -11.32
CA GLY A 162 17.24 12.01 -10.32
C GLY A 162 17.80 10.76 -9.64
N LEU A 163 16.93 9.81 -9.27
CA LEU A 163 17.35 8.55 -8.65
C LEU A 163 18.07 7.63 -9.65
N LEU A 164 17.51 7.45 -10.84
CA LEU A 164 18.09 6.55 -11.85
C LEU A 164 19.46 7.02 -12.33
N ASP A 165 19.62 8.32 -12.55
CA ASP A 165 20.91 8.91 -12.91
C ASP A 165 21.90 8.87 -11.74
N ALA A 166 21.45 9.08 -10.50
CA ALA A 166 22.29 8.95 -9.32
C ALA A 166 22.81 7.51 -9.15
N VAL A 167 21.96 6.50 -9.29
CA VAL A 167 22.38 5.08 -9.24
C VAL A 167 23.35 4.77 -10.37
N HIS A 168 23.13 5.30 -11.58
CA HIS A 168 24.01 5.08 -12.71
C HIS A 168 25.40 5.63 -12.45
N ASN A 169 25.48 6.86 -11.98
CA ASN A 169 26.72 7.61 -11.81
C ASN A 169 27.44 7.32 -10.48
N PHE A 170 26.81 6.60 -9.54
CA PHE A 170 27.42 6.33 -8.23
C PHE A 170 28.54 5.27 -8.36
N PRO A 171 29.83 5.66 -8.11
CA PRO A 171 30.96 4.79 -8.39
C PRO A 171 31.07 3.60 -7.42
N ASP A 172 30.59 3.76 -6.17
CA ASP A 172 30.77 2.77 -5.12
C ASP A 172 29.74 1.64 -5.16
N LEU A 173 28.71 1.74 -6.03
CA LEU A 173 27.76 0.67 -6.26
C LEU A 173 28.27 -0.31 -7.31
N SER A 174 28.37 -1.60 -6.93
CA SER A 174 28.60 -2.69 -7.87
C SER A 174 27.44 -2.87 -8.85
N ALA A 175 27.66 -3.54 -9.96
CA ALA A 175 26.61 -3.85 -10.93
C ALA A 175 25.43 -4.61 -10.29
N THR A 176 25.72 -5.55 -9.38
CA THR A 176 24.69 -6.31 -8.66
C THR A 176 23.84 -5.41 -7.74
N GLN A 177 24.47 -4.46 -7.04
CA GLN A 177 23.75 -3.52 -6.19
C GLN A 177 22.87 -2.58 -7.00
N LYS A 178 23.37 -2.07 -8.13
CA LYS A 178 22.58 -1.25 -9.07
C LYS A 178 21.37 -2.01 -9.63
N ALA A 179 21.56 -3.30 -9.97
CA ALA A 179 20.49 -4.19 -10.42
C ALA A 179 19.44 -4.48 -9.32
N GLY A 180 19.73 -4.16 -8.05
CA GLY A 180 18.79 -4.22 -6.95
C GLY A 180 17.70 -3.15 -6.98
N LEU A 181 17.79 -2.15 -7.87
CA LEU A 181 16.73 -1.17 -8.07
C LEU A 181 15.68 -1.68 -9.05
N VAL A 182 14.44 -1.71 -8.62
CA VAL A 182 13.29 -2.10 -9.44
C VAL A 182 12.19 -1.04 -9.35
N VAL A 183 11.39 -0.92 -10.41
CA VAL A 183 10.24 -0.01 -10.46
C VAL A 183 9.00 -0.83 -10.81
N MET A 184 7.98 -0.71 -10.02
CA MET A 184 6.70 -1.38 -10.22
C MET A 184 5.62 -0.33 -10.43
N GLY A 185 5.08 -0.28 -11.63
CA GLY A 185 4.10 0.70 -12.04
C GLY A 185 2.70 0.12 -12.23
N GLY A 186 1.73 1.03 -12.40
CA GLY A 186 0.35 0.66 -12.66
C GLY A 186 -0.25 -0.21 -11.58
N GLU A 187 0.07 0.09 -10.31
CA GLU A 187 -0.45 -0.67 -9.19
C GLU A 187 -0.07 -2.17 -9.27
N SER A 188 1.21 -2.42 -9.48
CA SER A 188 1.80 -3.76 -9.60
C SER A 188 1.46 -4.49 -10.91
N ASN A 189 1.21 -3.77 -11.99
CA ASN A 189 0.97 -4.38 -13.31
C ASN A 189 2.20 -4.42 -14.21
N PHE A 190 3.16 -3.53 -14.02
CA PHE A 190 4.34 -3.40 -14.87
C PHE A 190 5.59 -3.40 -14.01
N LEU A 191 6.52 -4.32 -14.26
CA LEU A 191 7.81 -4.38 -13.58
C LEU A 191 8.92 -3.94 -14.53
N PHE A 192 9.79 -3.07 -14.03
CA PHE A 192 11.00 -2.63 -14.70
C PHE A 192 12.20 -2.86 -13.80
N ARG A 193 13.30 -3.30 -14.37
CA ARG A 193 14.60 -3.41 -13.70
C ARG A 193 15.54 -2.31 -14.16
N TYR A 194 16.40 -1.89 -13.26
CA TYR A 194 17.51 -1.03 -13.64
C TYR A 194 18.41 -1.75 -14.67
N ASP A 195 18.73 -1.03 -15.75
CA ASP A 195 19.58 -1.51 -16.83
C ASP A 195 20.55 -0.40 -17.25
N PRO A 196 21.86 -0.55 -16.99
CA PRO A 196 22.87 0.44 -17.35
C PRO A 196 23.02 0.64 -18.87
N ALA A 197 22.66 -0.35 -19.69
CA ALA A 197 22.73 -0.28 -21.13
C ALA A 197 21.55 0.46 -21.77
N SER A 198 20.42 0.53 -21.08
CA SER A 198 19.25 1.25 -21.56
C SER A 198 19.45 2.76 -21.49
N PRO A 199 19.07 3.54 -22.50
CA PRO A 199 19.17 5.00 -22.48
C PRO A 199 18.28 5.63 -21.38
N VAL A 200 17.22 4.94 -20.97
CA VAL A 200 16.32 5.34 -19.89
C VAL A 200 16.59 4.58 -18.57
N ARG A 201 17.72 3.87 -18.46
CA ARG A 201 18.15 3.14 -17.26
C ARG A 201 17.17 2.10 -16.77
N LEU A 202 16.13 1.78 -17.51
CA LEU A 202 15.10 0.81 -17.16
C LEU A 202 14.82 -0.10 -18.35
N THR A 203 14.59 -1.39 -18.07
CA THR A 203 14.12 -2.38 -19.02
C THR A 203 12.90 -3.07 -18.45
N TYR A 204 11.87 -3.23 -19.29
CA TYR A 204 10.65 -3.95 -18.94
C TYR A 204 10.95 -5.42 -18.67
N VAL A 205 10.36 -5.96 -17.63
CA VAL A 205 10.42 -7.39 -17.30
C VAL A 205 9.12 -8.03 -17.73
N PRO A 206 9.16 -9.02 -18.65
CA PRO A 206 7.96 -9.76 -19.05
C PRO A 206 7.21 -10.32 -17.85
N ARG A 207 5.88 -10.27 -17.91
CA ARG A 207 5.02 -10.64 -16.79
C ARG A 207 5.24 -12.07 -16.31
N ASP A 208 5.45 -13.00 -17.21
CA ASP A 208 5.68 -14.41 -16.95
C ASP A 208 6.98 -14.69 -16.17
N GLU A 209 7.91 -13.73 -16.13
CA GLU A 209 9.16 -13.86 -15.37
C GLU A 209 9.02 -13.53 -13.88
N TRP A 210 7.98 -12.81 -13.47
CA TRP A 210 7.88 -12.31 -12.09
C TRP A 210 6.56 -12.58 -11.39
N ILE A 211 5.52 -12.99 -12.10
CA ILE A 211 4.24 -13.34 -11.46
C ILE A 211 4.39 -14.62 -10.64
N LEU A 212 3.63 -14.68 -9.55
CA LEU A 212 3.55 -15.86 -8.70
C LEU A 212 2.89 -17.05 -9.43
N ASP A 213 3.22 -18.26 -9.03
CA ASP A 213 2.65 -19.47 -9.63
C ASP A 213 1.12 -19.51 -9.50
N ASP A 214 0.58 -19.05 -8.37
CA ASP A 214 -0.86 -18.93 -8.13
C ASP A 214 -1.54 -17.96 -9.12
N MET A 215 -0.80 -17.00 -9.66
CA MET A 215 -1.32 -16.04 -10.64
C MET A 215 -1.26 -16.57 -12.08
N ARG A 216 -0.41 -17.56 -12.35
CA ARG A 216 -0.28 -18.17 -13.70
C ARG A 216 -1.54 -18.90 -14.14
N VAL A 217 -2.34 -19.36 -13.17
CA VAL A 217 -3.61 -20.05 -13.43
C VAL A 217 -4.78 -19.09 -13.65
N TRP A 218 -4.58 -17.78 -13.47
CA TRP A 218 -5.65 -16.81 -13.68
C TRP A 218 -5.92 -16.63 -15.19
N ASN A 219 -7.18 -16.78 -15.55
CA ASN A 219 -7.63 -16.63 -16.92
C ASN A 219 -7.95 -15.17 -17.23
N GLU A 220 -7.43 -14.65 -18.32
CA GLU A 220 -7.68 -13.26 -18.75
C GLU A 220 -9.19 -12.99 -19.00
N GLY A 221 -9.94 -13.99 -19.46
CA GLY A 221 -11.39 -13.90 -19.60
C GLY A 221 -12.09 -13.73 -18.25
N ASP A 222 -11.66 -14.46 -17.22
CA ASP A 222 -12.20 -14.32 -15.86
C ASP A 222 -11.84 -12.96 -15.27
N ILE A 223 -10.62 -12.47 -15.49
CA ILE A 223 -10.19 -11.14 -15.04
C ILE A 223 -11.04 -10.06 -15.72
N SER A 224 -11.22 -10.14 -17.04
CA SER A 224 -12.08 -9.19 -17.76
C SER A 224 -13.52 -9.24 -17.24
N ALA A 225 -14.09 -10.42 -17.08
CA ALA A 225 -15.45 -10.59 -16.56
C ALA A 225 -15.62 -10.02 -15.14
N LEU A 226 -14.62 -10.21 -14.25
CA LEU A 226 -14.63 -9.63 -12.92
C LEU A 226 -14.61 -8.11 -12.96
N LEU A 227 -13.75 -7.53 -13.80
CA LEU A 227 -13.67 -6.09 -13.96
C LEU A 227 -14.93 -5.51 -14.64
N ASP A 228 -15.60 -6.26 -15.55
CA ASP A 228 -16.87 -5.85 -16.17
C ASP A 228 -17.99 -5.76 -15.13
N ILE A 229 -18.06 -6.74 -14.23
CA ILE A 229 -19.01 -6.72 -13.10
C ILE A 229 -18.75 -5.51 -12.19
N ALA A 230 -17.49 -5.27 -11.86
CA ALA A 230 -17.08 -4.14 -11.03
C ALA A 230 -17.38 -2.80 -11.70
N GLU A 231 -17.09 -2.66 -13.00
CA GLU A 231 -17.40 -1.47 -13.79
C GLU A 231 -18.89 -1.18 -13.84
N SER A 232 -19.70 -2.21 -14.14
CA SER A 232 -21.16 -2.09 -14.16
C SER A 232 -21.71 -1.66 -12.81
N SER A 233 -21.18 -2.22 -11.73
CA SER A 233 -21.54 -1.85 -10.36
C SER A 233 -21.15 -0.41 -10.03
N LEU A 234 -19.94 0.04 -10.41
CA LEU A 234 -19.49 1.41 -10.24
C LEU A 234 -20.38 2.42 -10.99
N ARG A 235 -20.76 2.11 -12.23
CA ARG A 235 -21.66 2.96 -13.01
C ARG A 235 -23.04 3.07 -12.36
N ALA A 236 -23.60 1.94 -11.92
CA ALA A 236 -24.87 1.94 -11.20
C ALA A 236 -24.82 2.75 -9.89
N CYS A 237 -23.72 2.65 -9.13
CA CYS A 237 -23.52 3.47 -7.94
C CYS A 237 -23.44 4.97 -8.29
N ALA A 238 -22.67 5.30 -9.32
CA ALA A 238 -22.52 6.69 -9.76
C ALA A 238 -23.85 7.34 -10.11
N GLU A 239 -24.70 6.60 -10.82
CA GLU A 239 -26.05 7.03 -11.19
C GLU A 239 -26.95 7.16 -9.95
N ASN A 240 -27.03 6.12 -9.12
CA ASN A 240 -27.92 6.09 -7.95
C ASN A 240 -27.58 7.14 -6.92
N LEU A 241 -26.30 7.42 -6.71
CA LEU A 241 -25.80 8.41 -5.75
C LEU A 241 -25.60 9.80 -6.38
N ASN A 242 -25.96 9.97 -7.66
CA ASN A 242 -25.78 11.23 -8.42
C ASN A 242 -24.34 11.78 -8.31
N MET A 243 -23.34 10.88 -8.39
CA MET A 243 -21.94 11.27 -8.30
C MET A 243 -21.43 11.81 -9.65
N PRO A 244 -20.87 13.02 -9.72
CA PRO A 244 -20.28 13.57 -10.93
C PRO A 244 -18.89 12.99 -11.18
N VAL A 245 -18.84 11.70 -11.56
CA VAL A 245 -17.61 10.93 -11.76
C VAL A 245 -17.51 10.36 -13.15
N ALA A 246 -16.28 10.08 -13.58
CA ALA A 246 -16.00 9.22 -14.73
C ALA A 246 -15.41 7.90 -14.27
N VAL A 247 -15.69 6.84 -15.00
CA VAL A 247 -15.13 5.51 -14.75
C VAL A 247 -13.83 5.36 -15.54
N LEU A 248 -12.78 4.90 -14.85
CA LEU A 248 -11.49 4.56 -15.43
C LEU A 248 -11.32 3.05 -15.42
N ARG A 249 -11.15 2.46 -16.60
CA ARG A 249 -10.83 1.04 -16.77
C ARG A 249 -9.36 0.89 -17.14
N LYS A 250 -8.65 0.04 -16.42
CA LYS A 250 -7.29 -0.43 -16.69
C LYS A 250 -7.29 -1.95 -16.89
N ASP A 251 -6.19 -2.54 -17.31
CA ASP A 251 -6.08 -3.99 -17.53
C ASP A 251 -6.37 -4.83 -16.29
N ARG A 252 -6.05 -4.31 -15.12
CA ARG A 252 -6.17 -5.02 -13.83
C ARG A 252 -6.93 -4.25 -12.76
N ALA A 253 -7.52 -3.13 -13.10
CA ALA A 253 -8.25 -2.30 -12.17
C ALA A 253 -9.39 -1.56 -12.86
N VAL A 254 -10.42 -1.23 -12.09
CA VAL A 254 -11.44 -0.30 -12.49
C VAL A 254 -11.77 0.61 -11.31
N GLY A 255 -11.99 1.88 -11.59
CA GLY A 255 -12.26 2.85 -10.54
C GLY A 255 -13.04 4.05 -11.06
N VAL A 256 -13.34 4.98 -10.17
CA VAL A 256 -13.99 6.24 -10.48
C VAL A 256 -13.16 7.42 -10.03
N TYR A 257 -13.23 8.51 -10.77
CA TYR A 257 -12.59 9.77 -10.41
C TYR A 257 -13.56 10.95 -10.67
N PRO A 258 -13.46 12.06 -9.91
CA PRO A 258 -14.35 13.18 -10.07
C PRO A 258 -14.14 13.89 -11.40
N LEU A 259 -15.24 14.27 -12.08
CA LEU A 259 -15.19 15.06 -13.32
C LEU A 259 -14.65 16.47 -13.06
N ASP A 260 -14.92 17.03 -11.91
CA ASP A 260 -14.40 18.32 -11.46
C ASP A 260 -13.51 18.12 -10.24
N LYS A 261 -12.19 18.34 -10.41
CA LYS A 261 -11.22 18.25 -9.30
C LYS A 261 -11.50 19.20 -8.13
N LYS A 262 -12.30 20.24 -8.32
CA LYS A 262 -12.70 21.18 -7.27
C LYS A 262 -13.92 20.71 -6.47
N ARG A 263 -14.63 19.70 -6.97
CA ARG A 263 -15.79 19.11 -6.30
C ARG A 263 -15.47 17.68 -5.88
N PRO A 264 -15.03 17.55 -4.65
CA PRO A 264 -14.74 16.22 -4.11
C PRO A 264 -16.04 15.38 -4.02
N ILE A 265 -15.90 14.07 -4.16
CA ILE A 265 -16.94 13.09 -3.86
C ILE A 265 -17.03 12.97 -2.34
N ASP A 266 -18.21 12.92 -1.78
CA ASP A 266 -18.37 12.75 -0.34
C ASP A 266 -17.85 11.40 0.12
N ARG A 267 -17.24 11.40 1.31
CA ARG A 267 -16.61 10.20 1.86
C ARG A 267 -17.63 9.06 2.03
N GLU A 268 -18.82 9.38 2.46
CA GLU A 268 -19.93 8.46 2.66
C GLU A 268 -20.33 7.80 1.33
N GLN A 269 -20.40 8.55 0.25
CA GLN A 269 -20.68 8.04 -1.10
C GLN A 269 -19.58 7.06 -1.56
N LEU A 270 -18.31 7.39 -1.29
CA LEU A 270 -17.19 6.50 -1.62
C LEU A 270 -17.23 5.20 -0.80
N GLU A 271 -17.48 5.29 0.51
CA GLU A 271 -17.56 4.12 1.39
C GLU A 271 -18.74 3.21 1.00
N GLU A 272 -19.90 3.76 0.69
CA GLU A 272 -21.05 3.02 0.21
C GLU A 272 -20.75 2.34 -1.12
N THR A 273 -20.11 3.05 -2.05
CA THR A 273 -19.71 2.51 -3.36
C THR A 273 -18.73 1.34 -3.20
N VAL A 274 -17.71 1.47 -2.33
CA VAL A 274 -16.77 0.37 -2.03
C VAL A 274 -17.52 -0.87 -1.57
N LEU A 275 -18.39 -0.72 -0.57
CA LEU A 275 -19.13 -1.84 0.02
C LEU A 275 -20.05 -2.51 -1.01
N LEU A 276 -20.74 -1.72 -1.82
CA LEU A 276 -21.67 -2.25 -2.82
C LEU A 276 -20.92 -2.99 -3.92
N VAL A 277 -19.85 -2.41 -4.46
CA VAL A 277 -19.01 -3.06 -5.48
C VAL A 277 -18.38 -4.33 -4.94
N GLN A 278 -17.80 -4.28 -3.74
CA GLN A 278 -17.22 -5.45 -3.09
C GLN A 278 -18.25 -6.58 -2.95
N ASN A 279 -19.41 -6.29 -2.39
CA ASN A 279 -20.49 -7.27 -2.24
C ASN A 279 -20.98 -7.85 -3.58
N THR A 280 -21.08 -7.02 -4.60
CA THR A 280 -21.52 -7.45 -5.93
C THR A 280 -20.51 -8.40 -6.56
N VAL A 281 -19.22 -8.05 -6.49
CA VAL A 281 -18.15 -8.88 -7.04
C VAL A 281 -17.99 -10.17 -6.22
N GLU A 282 -18.00 -10.14 -4.89
CA GLU A 282 -17.89 -11.33 -4.03
C GLU A 282 -19.00 -12.37 -4.30
N ARG A 283 -20.20 -11.91 -4.63
CA ARG A 283 -21.34 -12.79 -4.97
C ARG A 283 -21.31 -13.34 -6.38
N SER A 284 -20.43 -12.85 -7.22
CA SER A 284 -20.29 -13.34 -8.59
C SER A 284 -19.51 -14.66 -8.64
N SER A 285 -19.75 -15.44 -9.70
CA SER A 285 -19.03 -16.71 -9.91
C SER A 285 -17.53 -16.51 -10.15
N VAL A 286 -17.11 -15.38 -10.70
CA VAL A 286 -15.69 -15.06 -10.91
C VAL A 286 -15.03 -14.46 -9.66
N GLY A 287 -15.74 -13.67 -8.86
CA GLY A 287 -15.24 -13.10 -7.63
C GLY A 287 -14.93 -14.15 -6.55
N SER A 288 -15.56 -15.33 -6.62
CA SER A 288 -15.22 -16.44 -5.73
C SER A 288 -13.92 -17.17 -6.11
N ARG A 289 -13.42 -16.99 -7.35
CA ARG A 289 -12.22 -17.66 -7.87
C ARG A 289 -10.98 -16.77 -7.94
N LEU A 290 -11.18 -15.47 -8.11
CA LEU A 290 -10.08 -14.51 -8.25
C LEU A 290 -9.97 -13.64 -6.99
N PRO A 291 -8.77 -13.47 -6.46
CA PRO A 291 -8.55 -12.53 -5.37
C PRO A 291 -8.70 -11.09 -5.90
N PHE A 292 -9.46 -10.28 -5.18
CA PHE A 292 -9.64 -8.87 -5.49
C PHE A 292 -9.77 -8.06 -4.20
N CYS A 293 -9.57 -6.77 -4.30
CA CYS A 293 -9.83 -5.84 -3.21
C CYS A 293 -10.50 -4.58 -3.75
N ALA A 294 -11.52 -4.12 -3.03
CA ALA A 294 -12.14 -2.83 -3.25
C ALA A 294 -11.75 -1.91 -2.10
N PHE A 295 -11.26 -0.72 -2.41
CA PHE A 295 -10.90 0.25 -1.39
C PHE A 295 -11.06 1.68 -1.90
N ASN A 296 -11.21 2.59 -0.96
CA ASN A 296 -11.17 4.01 -1.21
C ASN A 296 -9.70 4.46 -1.15
N GLY A 297 -9.09 4.68 -2.30
CA GLY A 297 -7.71 5.15 -2.41
C GLY A 297 -7.62 6.61 -1.98
N ALA A 298 -6.80 6.88 -0.97
CA ALA A 298 -6.42 8.24 -0.65
C ALA A 298 -5.29 8.68 -1.58
N PHE A 299 -5.64 9.19 -2.77
CA PHE A 299 -4.72 10.06 -3.48
C PHE A 299 -4.70 11.44 -2.79
N PRO A 300 -3.64 12.24 -2.97
CA PRO A 300 -3.59 13.61 -2.44
C PRO A 300 -4.65 14.55 -3.03
N SER A 301 -5.27 14.15 -4.14
CA SER A 301 -6.60 14.61 -4.51
C SER A 301 -7.60 13.68 -3.78
N PRO A 302 -8.51 14.17 -2.95
CA PRO A 302 -9.22 13.37 -1.95
C PRO A 302 -10.26 12.39 -2.51
N LEU A 303 -10.13 11.75 -3.69
CA LEU A 303 -11.36 11.24 -4.27
C LEU A 303 -11.23 10.28 -5.44
N HIS A 304 -10.50 9.17 -5.27
CA HIS A 304 -10.60 8.06 -6.21
C HIS A 304 -11.00 6.78 -5.51
N LEU A 305 -12.11 6.20 -5.91
CA LEU A 305 -12.44 4.81 -5.65
C LEU A 305 -11.81 3.97 -6.74
N GLN A 306 -10.99 3.02 -6.38
CA GLN A 306 -10.44 2.05 -7.32
C GLN A 306 -10.71 0.64 -6.83
N LEU A 307 -11.21 -0.21 -7.73
CA LEU A 307 -11.27 -1.64 -7.52
C LEU A 307 -9.99 -2.25 -8.09
N HIS A 308 -9.19 -2.85 -7.23
CA HIS A 308 -7.95 -3.50 -7.63
C HIS A 308 -8.05 -5.01 -7.52
N LEU A 309 -7.58 -5.71 -8.54
CA LEU A 309 -7.21 -7.10 -8.44
C LEU A 309 -5.84 -7.16 -7.78
N TYR A 310 -5.80 -7.54 -6.49
CA TYR A 310 -4.54 -7.71 -5.79
C TYR A 310 -3.72 -8.82 -6.43
N LEU A 311 -2.59 -8.42 -6.97
CA LEU A 311 -1.45 -9.28 -7.14
C LEU A 311 -0.75 -9.32 -5.78
N TYR A 312 -0.92 -10.42 -5.02
CA TYR A 312 -0.11 -10.63 -3.83
C TYR A 312 1.34 -10.73 -4.28
N LEU A 313 2.11 -9.67 -3.97
CA LEU A 313 3.56 -9.78 -3.86
C LEU A 313 3.83 -10.22 -2.43
N LEU A 314 4.12 -11.49 -2.25
CA LEU A 314 4.73 -12.03 -1.04
C LEU A 314 6.23 -11.86 -1.15
#